data_d7dedaf084e485a8468b8d642f161ef2
#
_entry.id   d7dedaf084e485a8468b8d642f161ef2
#
_cell.length_a   1.000
_cell.length_b   1.000
_cell.length_c   1.000
_cell.angle_alpha   90.00
_cell.angle_beta   90.00
_cell.angle_gamma   90.00
#
_symmetry.space_group_name_H-M   'P 1'
#
loop_
_entity.id
_entity.type
_entity.pdbx_description
1 polymer ?
#
loop_
_entity_poly.entity_id
_entity_poly.type
_entity_poly.pdbx_seq_one_letter_code
_entity_poly.pdbx_strand_id
1 'polypeptide(L)'
;MVEWSIFNEIFAVAFNVLYFVIIIGTIFIVILDNRNPVKTMAWVLVLFFLPIVGLVFYFFFGRSTRKEKLISKKGFTRLIKRPMAEYQAQKAFKCPDEQYQLMRFFRKVNNALPFEGNATEVFTDGYSMLYSLMKEISKAKHHIHLQFYIFEDDPAGRLLRDLLIDKARQGVEVRLLYDDVGCWKVPHAFFDEMRGAGIEARSFLKVRFPLFTSKVNYRNHRKIVVIDGRVAYTGGMNIALRYMKGFPWGIWRDTHIKIEGKAVYGLQTAFLTDWYVVDRTLITSSRYFPEVGIFGKALIQIVTSDPVGEWRDIMQGLLIAISSSRKYFYIQTPYLLPTEPILMALKTAALAGVDVRIMIPARADTWITHLGSLSYLDDIMRAGVRIYLYQKGFLHSKLMVSDDILSTVGSTNMDFRSFEHNFEVNAFMYDPSSALLLKGIFLQDQKDAILLQRKTWIKRPWYQKAQESIVRLLAPLL
;
A
#
# COMPACT_ATOMS: atom_id res chain seq x y z
N MET A 1 51.63 -33.46 15.02
CA MET A 1 50.24 -33.78 15.45
C MET A 1 49.80 -32.96 16.66
N VAL A 2 50.63 -32.80 17.68
CA VAL A 2 50.28 -32.03 18.90
C VAL A 2 50.05 -30.52 18.62
N GLU A 3 50.87 -29.90 17.78
CA GLU A 3 50.72 -28.47 17.43
C GLU A 3 49.42 -28.19 16.67
N TRP A 4 48.97 -29.05 15.79
CA TRP A 4 47.69 -28.93 15.08
C TRP A 4 46.48 -29.07 16.00
N SER A 5 46.56 -29.90 17.05
CA SER A 5 45.49 -30.06 18.03
C SER A 5 45.35 -28.79 18.90
N ILE A 6 46.47 -28.22 19.36
CA ILE A 6 46.51 -27.01 20.16
C ILE A 6 45.98 -25.80 19.32
N PHE A 7 46.39 -25.72 18.06
CA PHE A 7 45.88 -24.65 17.15
C PHE A 7 44.35 -24.75 16.95
N ASN A 8 43.81 -25.97 16.73
CA ASN A 8 42.37 -26.18 16.59
C ASN A 8 41.61 -25.86 17.89
N GLU A 9 42.14 -26.19 19.06
CA GLU A 9 41.52 -25.83 20.34
C GLU A 9 41.51 -24.33 20.57
N ILE A 10 42.64 -23.64 20.33
CA ILE A 10 42.70 -22.16 20.45
C ILE A 10 41.75 -21.52 19.46
N PHE A 11 41.70 -22.00 18.21
CA PHE A 11 40.79 -21.49 17.19
C PHE A 11 39.33 -21.71 17.59
N ALA A 12 38.96 -22.88 18.09
CA ALA A 12 37.61 -23.18 18.57
C ALA A 12 37.21 -22.31 19.76
N VAL A 13 38.10 -22.08 20.73
CA VAL A 13 37.84 -21.18 21.85
C VAL A 13 37.67 -19.75 21.39
N ALA A 14 38.58 -19.25 20.53
CA ALA A 14 38.49 -17.91 19.98
C ALA A 14 37.20 -17.69 19.17
N PHE A 15 36.82 -18.67 18.35
CA PHE A 15 35.56 -18.65 17.58
C PHE A 15 34.34 -18.61 18.51
N ASN A 16 34.30 -19.43 19.55
CA ASN A 16 33.21 -19.47 20.51
C ASN A 16 33.10 -18.13 21.28
N VAL A 17 34.23 -17.59 21.72
CA VAL A 17 34.25 -16.27 22.42
C VAL A 17 33.70 -15.17 21.50
N LEU A 18 34.22 -15.09 20.26
CA LEU A 18 33.74 -14.11 19.27
C LEU A 18 32.24 -14.28 18.99
N TYR A 19 31.79 -15.50 18.85
CA TYR A 19 30.39 -15.86 18.65
C TYR A 19 29.51 -15.36 19.80
N PHE A 20 29.86 -15.61 21.05
CA PHE A 20 29.12 -15.11 22.22
C PHE A 20 29.12 -13.58 22.30
N VAL A 21 30.26 -12.93 21.99
CA VAL A 21 30.35 -11.47 21.96
C VAL A 21 29.40 -10.89 20.92
N ILE A 22 29.32 -11.47 19.72
CA ILE A 22 28.40 -11.02 18.66
C ILE A 22 26.95 -11.18 19.10
N ILE A 23 26.57 -12.29 19.72
CA ILE A 23 25.19 -12.51 20.19
C ILE A 23 24.82 -11.54 21.29
N ILE A 24 25.65 -11.42 22.32
CA ILE A 24 25.39 -10.51 23.45
C ILE A 24 25.35 -9.07 22.94
N GLY A 25 26.27 -8.68 22.07
CA GLY A 25 26.26 -7.37 21.43
C GLY A 25 25.00 -7.12 20.60
N THR A 26 24.52 -8.12 19.85
CA THR A 26 23.28 -8.00 19.08
C THR A 26 22.06 -7.88 20.00
N ILE A 27 21.96 -8.70 21.05
CA ILE A 27 20.90 -8.60 22.05
C ILE A 27 20.90 -7.21 22.70
N PHE A 28 22.05 -6.68 23.02
CA PHE A 28 22.19 -5.33 23.58
C PHE A 28 21.69 -4.25 22.60
N ILE A 29 22.04 -4.34 21.31
CA ILE A 29 21.55 -3.45 20.26
C ILE A 29 20.02 -3.57 20.13
N VAL A 30 19.46 -4.78 20.17
CA VAL A 30 18.02 -5.03 20.10
C VAL A 30 17.28 -4.36 21.27
N ILE A 31 17.85 -4.44 22.47
CA ILE A 31 17.29 -3.79 23.67
C ILE A 31 17.37 -2.26 23.56
N LEU A 32 18.52 -1.72 23.13
CA LEU A 32 18.71 -0.27 22.98
C LEU A 32 17.90 0.38 21.86
N ASP A 33 17.43 -0.40 20.89
CA ASP A 33 16.57 0.10 19.81
C ASP A 33 15.16 0.56 20.32
N ASN A 34 14.88 0.29 21.60
CA ASN A 34 13.74 0.78 22.40
C ASN A 34 12.40 0.71 21.67
N ARG A 35 12.11 -0.47 21.11
CA ARG A 35 10.88 -0.77 20.36
C ARG A 35 9.80 -1.35 21.26
N ASN A 36 8.74 -1.83 20.61
CA ASN A 36 7.70 -2.59 21.28
C ASN A 36 8.31 -3.74 22.11
N PRO A 37 8.12 -3.75 23.44
CA PRO A 37 8.76 -4.72 24.34
C PRO A 37 8.52 -6.18 23.94
N VAL A 38 7.32 -6.50 23.43
CA VAL A 38 6.97 -7.86 23.00
C VAL A 38 7.81 -8.29 21.78
N LYS A 39 8.00 -7.41 20.80
CA LYS A 39 8.88 -7.69 19.65
C LYS A 39 10.33 -7.79 20.07
N THR A 40 10.78 -6.92 20.98
CA THR A 40 12.15 -6.98 21.53
C THR A 40 12.39 -8.30 22.23
N MET A 41 11.48 -8.72 23.11
CA MET A 41 11.59 -10.01 23.83
C MET A 41 11.58 -11.19 22.86
N ALA A 42 10.71 -11.20 21.83
CA ALA A 42 10.69 -12.26 20.82
C ALA A 42 12.05 -12.38 20.11
N TRP A 43 12.67 -11.25 19.71
CA TRP A 43 13.99 -11.28 19.08
C TRP A 43 15.09 -11.71 20.02
N VAL A 44 15.06 -11.31 21.29
CA VAL A 44 16.01 -11.78 22.31
C VAL A 44 15.94 -13.30 22.47
N LEU A 45 14.72 -13.87 22.55
CA LEU A 45 14.51 -15.32 22.63
C LEU A 45 15.01 -16.03 21.36
N VAL A 46 14.71 -15.52 20.17
CA VAL A 46 15.18 -16.10 18.91
C VAL A 46 16.71 -16.08 18.84
N LEU A 47 17.36 -14.98 19.22
CA LEU A 47 18.82 -14.86 19.24
C LEU A 47 19.45 -15.76 20.30
N PHE A 48 18.77 -15.99 21.42
CA PHE A 48 19.26 -16.86 22.48
C PHE A 48 19.18 -18.35 22.10
N PHE A 49 18.04 -18.80 21.56
CA PHE A 49 17.83 -20.21 21.23
C PHE A 49 18.37 -20.64 19.86
N LEU A 50 18.40 -19.72 18.89
CA LEU A 50 18.83 -19.96 17.51
C LEU A 50 19.82 -18.88 17.05
N PRO A 51 21.01 -18.81 17.66
CA PRO A 51 21.86 -17.63 17.55
C PRO A 51 22.29 -17.32 16.11
N ILE A 52 22.77 -18.29 15.33
CA ILE A 52 23.21 -18.06 13.93
C ILE A 52 22.02 -17.75 13.04
N VAL A 53 21.00 -18.59 13.09
CA VAL A 53 19.77 -18.44 12.30
C VAL A 53 19.04 -17.16 12.73
N GLY A 54 18.95 -16.92 14.04
CA GLY A 54 18.34 -15.72 14.61
C GLY A 54 19.05 -14.45 14.19
N LEU A 55 20.38 -14.43 14.10
CA LEU A 55 21.15 -13.27 13.64
C LEU A 55 20.85 -12.94 12.17
N VAL A 56 20.79 -13.96 11.31
CA VAL A 56 20.39 -13.80 9.90
C VAL A 56 18.98 -13.27 9.81
N PHE A 57 18.02 -13.90 10.51
CA PHE A 57 16.63 -13.45 10.51
C PHE A 57 16.47 -12.04 11.10
N TYR A 58 17.18 -11.71 12.18
CA TYR A 58 17.15 -10.37 12.76
C TYR A 58 17.68 -9.31 11.77
N PHE A 59 18.73 -9.62 11.03
CA PHE A 59 19.28 -8.71 10.02
C PHE A 59 18.25 -8.40 8.93
N PHE A 60 17.50 -9.39 8.46
CA PHE A 60 16.51 -9.20 7.38
C PHE A 60 15.16 -8.67 7.87
N PHE A 61 14.70 -9.10 9.04
CA PHE A 61 13.33 -8.84 9.53
C PHE A 61 13.29 -8.02 10.82
N GLY A 62 14.38 -8.01 11.57
CA GLY A 62 14.47 -7.37 12.89
C GLY A 62 14.87 -5.90 12.85
N ARG A 63 15.73 -5.46 11.92
CA ARG A 63 16.26 -4.09 11.89
C ARG A 63 15.20 -3.09 11.46
N SER A 64 15.13 -1.93 12.16
CA SER A 64 14.34 -0.79 11.72
C SER A 64 15.18 0.11 10.82
N THR A 65 14.68 0.35 9.64
CA THR A 65 15.24 1.33 8.71
C THR A 65 14.53 2.69 8.80
N ARG A 66 13.64 2.88 9.79
CA ARG A 66 12.82 4.09 9.98
C ARG A 66 13.61 5.39 10.17
N LYS A 67 14.89 5.31 10.43
CA LYS A 67 15.78 6.48 10.53
C LYS A 67 16.45 6.83 9.18
N GLU A 68 16.28 5.98 8.17
CA GLU A 68 16.81 6.25 6.83
C GLU A 68 15.85 7.17 6.06
N LYS A 69 16.22 8.42 5.89
CA LYS A 69 15.44 9.36 5.06
C LYS A 69 15.69 9.06 3.59
N LEU A 70 14.65 8.60 2.87
CA LEU A 70 14.70 8.41 1.41
C LEU A 70 14.96 9.74 0.68
N ILE A 71 14.40 10.82 1.20
CA ILE A 71 14.62 12.19 0.73
C ILE A 71 14.96 13.07 1.93
N SER A 72 15.94 13.96 1.76
CA SER A 72 16.19 14.98 2.77
C SER A 72 14.99 15.92 2.91
N LYS A 73 14.70 16.43 4.11
CA LYS A 73 13.65 17.45 4.32
C LYS A 73 13.79 18.63 3.34
N LYS A 74 15.05 19.03 3.05
CA LYS A 74 15.36 20.10 2.11
C LYS A 74 15.02 19.74 0.65
N GLY A 75 15.28 18.50 0.23
CA GLY A 75 14.90 17.98 -1.10
C GLY A 75 13.39 17.93 -1.29
N PHE A 76 12.66 17.34 -0.33
CA PHE A 76 11.21 17.27 -0.33
C PHE A 76 10.56 18.67 -0.32
N THR A 77 11.08 19.58 0.51
CA THR A 77 10.62 20.98 0.54
C THR A 77 10.83 21.68 -0.81
N ARG A 78 11.95 21.43 -1.51
CA ARG A 78 12.20 22.00 -2.85
C ARG A 78 11.23 21.45 -3.90
N LEU A 79 10.92 20.16 -3.83
CA LEU A 79 9.99 19.50 -4.75
C LEU A 79 8.57 20.07 -4.62
N ILE A 80 8.14 20.40 -3.39
CA ILE A 80 6.78 20.88 -3.12
C ILE A 80 6.69 22.43 -3.17
N LYS A 81 7.72 23.17 -2.72
CA LYS A 81 7.63 24.63 -2.52
C LYS A 81 7.33 25.43 -3.78
N ARG A 82 7.92 25.10 -4.92
CA ARG A 82 7.72 25.89 -6.14
C ARG A 82 6.32 25.72 -6.75
N PRO A 83 5.87 24.46 -7.01
CA PRO A 83 4.59 24.29 -7.70
C PRO A 83 3.38 24.41 -6.78
N MET A 84 3.54 24.35 -5.45
CA MET A 84 2.41 24.30 -4.51
C MET A 84 2.47 25.39 -3.41
N ALA A 85 3.30 26.40 -3.57
CA ALA A 85 3.51 27.45 -2.56
C ALA A 85 2.19 28.16 -2.17
N GLU A 86 1.34 28.48 -3.15
CA GLU A 86 0.05 29.12 -2.93
C GLU A 86 -0.91 28.25 -2.14
N TYR A 87 -0.97 26.93 -2.44
CA TYR A 87 -1.82 25.98 -1.72
C TYR A 87 -1.29 25.68 -0.30
N GLN A 88 0.03 25.69 -0.11
CA GLN A 88 0.63 25.56 1.23
C GLN A 88 0.32 26.76 2.15
N ALA A 89 0.22 27.96 1.58
CA ALA A 89 -0.12 29.16 2.30
C ALA A 89 -1.61 29.24 2.71
N GLN A 90 -2.47 28.45 2.07
CA GLN A 90 -3.90 28.40 2.36
C GLN A 90 -4.15 27.83 3.77
N LYS A 91 -4.57 28.71 4.71
CA LYS A 91 -4.74 28.33 6.14
C LYS A 91 -6.12 27.72 6.43
N ALA A 92 -7.13 28.06 5.68
CA ALA A 92 -8.51 27.62 5.88
C ALA A 92 -9.01 26.80 4.67
N PHE A 93 -9.59 25.65 4.95
CA PHE A 93 -10.28 24.81 3.98
C PHE A 93 -11.71 24.62 4.45
N LYS A 94 -12.66 24.63 3.53
CA LYS A 94 -14.04 24.23 3.82
C LYS A 94 -14.05 22.70 4.00
N CYS A 95 -13.98 22.27 5.23
CA CYS A 95 -14.06 20.85 5.61
C CYS A 95 -15.29 20.64 6.46
N PRO A 96 -16.01 19.52 6.32
CA PRO A 96 -16.99 19.10 7.31
C PRO A 96 -16.32 19.00 8.69
N ASP A 97 -16.93 19.59 9.71
CA ASP A 97 -16.34 19.67 11.07
C ASP A 97 -15.95 18.29 11.62
N GLU A 98 -16.73 17.27 11.29
CA GLU A 98 -16.48 15.87 11.70
C GLU A 98 -15.19 15.29 11.10
N GLN A 99 -14.72 15.81 9.94
CA GLN A 99 -13.52 15.32 9.23
C GLN A 99 -12.30 16.23 9.43
N TYR A 100 -12.47 17.35 10.12
CA TYR A 100 -11.40 18.35 10.32
C TYR A 100 -10.16 17.77 10.98
N GLN A 101 -10.33 16.89 12.00
CA GLN A 101 -9.21 16.26 12.70
C GLN A 101 -8.40 15.37 11.77
N LEU A 102 -9.06 14.56 10.94
CA LEU A 102 -8.41 13.65 9.98
C LEU A 102 -7.64 14.43 8.93
N MET A 103 -8.27 15.44 8.34
CA MET A 103 -7.65 16.29 7.33
C MET A 103 -6.44 17.04 7.88
N ARG A 104 -6.56 17.62 9.09
CA ARG A 104 -5.47 18.30 9.78
C ARG A 104 -4.32 17.34 10.13
N PHE A 105 -4.64 16.12 10.56
CA PHE A 105 -3.66 15.08 10.84
C PHE A 105 -2.82 14.80 9.59
N PHE A 106 -3.42 14.46 8.45
CA PHE A 106 -2.70 14.19 7.21
C PHE A 106 -1.88 15.38 6.71
N ARG A 107 -2.40 16.58 6.87
CA ARG A 107 -1.65 17.80 6.53
C ARG A 107 -0.38 17.94 7.39
N LYS A 108 -0.45 17.57 8.68
CA LYS A 108 0.67 17.70 9.61
C LYS A 108 1.73 16.60 9.42
N VAL A 109 1.31 15.34 9.26
CA VAL A 109 2.25 14.21 9.24
C VAL A 109 2.76 13.89 7.83
N ASN A 110 1.90 14.05 6.82
CA ASN A 110 2.15 13.66 5.43
C ASN A 110 2.40 14.84 4.48
N ASN A 111 2.15 16.07 4.93
CA ASN A 111 2.05 17.27 4.09
C ASN A 111 1.01 17.13 2.96
N ALA A 112 0.05 16.22 3.11
CA ALA A 112 -1.02 16.04 2.15
C ALA A 112 -1.93 17.26 2.17
N LEU A 113 -2.03 17.96 1.03
CA LEU A 113 -2.90 19.12 0.87
C LEU A 113 -4.28 18.66 0.41
N PRO A 114 -5.37 19.16 1.01
CA PRO A 114 -6.70 18.95 0.49
C PRO A 114 -6.96 19.90 -0.70
N PHE A 115 -7.58 19.35 -1.75
CA PHE A 115 -7.92 20.09 -2.96
C PHE A 115 -9.42 19.96 -3.24
N GLU A 116 -10.08 21.09 -3.42
CA GLU A 116 -11.48 21.20 -3.84
C GLU A 116 -11.61 21.20 -5.36
N GLY A 117 -12.84 21.02 -5.84
CA GLY A 117 -13.15 21.21 -7.26
C GLY A 117 -12.77 20.05 -8.16
N ASN A 118 -12.61 18.84 -7.60
CA ASN A 118 -12.24 17.67 -8.39
C ASN A 118 -13.47 16.89 -8.86
N ALA A 119 -13.37 16.26 -10.04
CA ALA A 119 -14.25 15.20 -10.48
C ALA A 119 -13.58 13.83 -10.28
N THR A 120 -14.40 12.81 -9.99
CA THR A 120 -13.95 11.42 -9.85
C THR A 120 -14.81 10.49 -10.70
N GLU A 121 -14.18 9.51 -11.33
CA GLU A 121 -14.83 8.38 -12.00
C GLU A 121 -14.31 7.10 -11.35
N VAL A 122 -15.23 6.18 -11.00
CA VAL A 122 -14.89 4.94 -10.27
C VAL A 122 -15.02 3.74 -11.20
N PHE A 123 -13.99 2.91 -11.24
CA PHE A 123 -13.94 1.66 -11.99
C PHE A 123 -13.95 0.49 -11.02
N THR A 124 -14.78 -0.51 -11.34
CA THR A 124 -14.92 -1.72 -10.53
C THR A 124 -14.39 -2.97 -11.22
N ASP A 125 -13.94 -2.85 -12.47
CA ASP A 125 -13.34 -3.88 -13.30
C ASP A 125 -12.16 -3.37 -14.13
N GLY A 126 -11.26 -4.28 -14.52
CA GLY A 126 -10.04 -3.93 -15.22
C GLY A 126 -10.24 -3.51 -16.67
N TYR A 127 -11.30 -3.97 -17.35
CA TYR A 127 -11.55 -3.58 -18.75
C TYR A 127 -11.91 -2.10 -18.86
N SER A 128 -12.89 -1.67 -18.05
CA SER A 128 -13.33 -0.27 -18.01
C SER A 128 -12.18 0.67 -17.61
N MET A 129 -11.40 0.26 -16.61
CA MET A 129 -10.25 1.04 -16.15
C MET A 129 -9.19 1.18 -17.25
N LEU A 130 -8.75 0.07 -17.85
CA LEU A 130 -7.71 0.10 -18.88
C LEU A 130 -8.18 0.85 -20.13
N TYR A 131 -9.42 0.68 -20.55
CA TYR A 131 -10.01 1.43 -21.67
C TYR A 131 -9.98 2.94 -21.41
N SER A 132 -10.46 3.37 -20.24
CA SER A 132 -10.41 4.78 -19.83
C SER A 132 -8.99 5.32 -19.79
N LEU A 133 -8.05 4.56 -19.21
CA LEU A 133 -6.64 4.92 -19.12
C LEU A 133 -6.02 5.10 -20.50
N MET A 134 -6.21 4.15 -21.40
CA MET A 134 -5.66 4.24 -22.76
C MET A 134 -6.26 5.42 -23.54
N LYS A 135 -7.55 5.68 -23.38
CA LYS A 135 -8.22 6.85 -23.97
C LYS A 135 -7.59 8.17 -23.49
N GLU A 136 -7.26 8.30 -22.22
CA GLU A 136 -6.60 9.52 -21.72
C GLU A 136 -5.12 9.59 -22.16
N ILE A 137 -4.39 8.46 -22.14
CA ILE A 137 -3.01 8.39 -22.65
C ILE A 137 -2.96 8.80 -24.13
N SER A 138 -3.91 8.37 -24.97
CA SER A 138 -3.95 8.75 -26.40
C SER A 138 -4.04 10.25 -26.62
N LYS A 139 -4.63 11.01 -25.68
CA LYS A 139 -4.76 12.47 -25.73
C LYS A 139 -3.55 13.23 -25.16
N ALA A 140 -2.63 12.54 -24.49
CA ALA A 140 -1.46 13.14 -23.85
C ALA A 140 -0.62 13.95 -24.82
N LYS A 141 -0.20 15.14 -24.41
CA LYS A 141 0.57 16.09 -25.23
C LYS A 141 1.91 16.47 -24.60
N HIS A 142 2.06 16.34 -23.29
CA HIS A 142 3.23 16.83 -22.58
C HIS A 142 3.99 15.72 -21.86
N HIS A 143 3.33 15.01 -20.91
CA HIS A 143 3.99 13.94 -20.16
C HIS A 143 3.02 12.88 -19.68
N ILE A 144 3.54 11.66 -19.49
CA ILE A 144 2.85 10.53 -18.90
C ILE A 144 3.78 9.92 -17.84
N HIS A 145 3.34 9.97 -16.58
CA HIS A 145 4.04 9.36 -15.47
C HIS A 145 3.25 8.15 -14.97
N LEU A 146 3.88 6.97 -14.97
CA LEU A 146 3.23 5.72 -14.56
C LEU A 146 4.04 5.05 -13.45
N GLN A 147 3.33 4.48 -12.49
CA GLN A 147 3.91 3.70 -11.41
C GLN A 147 2.99 2.53 -11.08
N PHE A 148 3.51 1.30 -11.17
CA PHE A 148 2.76 0.09 -10.88
C PHE A 148 3.61 -0.91 -10.11
N TYR A 149 2.97 -1.64 -9.19
CA TYR A 149 3.60 -2.78 -8.53
C TYR A 149 3.80 -3.93 -9.51
N ILE A 150 2.79 -4.22 -10.35
CA ILE A 150 2.82 -5.26 -11.38
C ILE A 150 2.55 -4.62 -12.74
N PHE A 151 3.46 -4.86 -13.69
CA PHE A 151 3.28 -4.55 -15.10
C PHE A 151 3.79 -5.75 -15.88
N GLU A 152 2.87 -6.62 -16.36
CA GLU A 152 3.23 -7.91 -16.97
C GLU A 152 3.43 -7.82 -18.48
N ASP A 153 4.29 -8.70 -19.00
CA ASP A 153 4.43 -8.94 -20.44
C ASP A 153 3.34 -9.92 -20.90
N ASP A 154 2.10 -9.44 -20.92
CA ASP A 154 0.92 -10.16 -21.37
C ASP A 154 0.12 -9.28 -22.34
N PRO A 155 -0.99 -9.75 -22.94
CA PRO A 155 -1.77 -8.96 -23.91
C PRO A 155 -2.16 -7.57 -23.39
N ALA A 156 -2.49 -7.41 -22.12
CA ALA A 156 -2.86 -6.13 -21.53
C ALA A 156 -1.66 -5.20 -21.37
N GLY A 157 -0.55 -5.75 -20.85
CA GLY A 157 0.69 -5.00 -20.70
C GLY A 157 1.30 -4.59 -22.03
N ARG A 158 1.28 -5.48 -23.03
CA ARG A 158 1.76 -5.17 -24.39
C ARG A 158 0.95 -4.07 -25.06
N LEU A 159 -0.37 -4.14 -24.95
CA LEU A 159 -1.25 -3.12 -25.52
C LEU A 159 -0.95 -1.73 -24.93
N LEU A 160 -0.78 -1.64 -23.61
CA LEU A 160 -0.41 -0.38 -22.97
C LEU A 160 1.03 0.04 -23.32
N ARG A 161 1.99 -0.89 -23.35
CA ARG A 161 3.38 -0.63 -23.76
C ARG A 161 3.44 0.01 -25.14
N ASP A 162 2.76 -0.59 -26.12
CA ASP A 162 2.78 -0.13 -27.50
C ASP A 162 2.23 1.28 -27.64
N LEU A 163 1.13 1.59 -26.94
CA LEU A 163 0.58 2.95 -26.87
C LEU A 163 1.57 3.95 -26.25
N LEU A 164 2.28 3.55 -25.17
CA LEU A 164 3.28 4.41 -24.53
C LEU A 164 4.48 4.66 -25.45
N ILE A 165 4.93 3.65 -26.21
CA ILE A 165 5.97 3.77 -27.24
C ILE A 165 5.54 4.75 -28.34
N ASP A 166 4.31 4.64 -28.81
CA ASP A 166 3.79 5.56 -29.83
C ASP A 166 3.75 7.00 -29.30
N LYS A 167 3.36 7.21 -28.05
CA LYS A 167 3.38 8.53 -27.43
C LYS A 167 4.80 9.09 -27.26
N ALA A 168 5.74 8.26 -26.84
CA ALA A 168 7.15 8.68 -26.73
C ALA A 168 7.73 9.08 -28.11
N ARG A 169 7.42 8.33 -29.17
CA ARG A 169 7.81 8.67 -30.56
C ARG A 169 7.18 9.98 -31.06
N GLN A 170 5.99 10.35 -30.52
CA GLN A 170 5.33 11.64 -30.77
C GLN A 170 5.95 12.79 -29.96
N GLY A 171 6.98 12.56 -29.16
CA GLY A 171 7.65 13.57 -28.35
C GLY A 171 7.02 13.79 -26.96
N VAL A 172 6.07 12.96 -26.53
CA VAL A 172 5.54 12.98 -25.16
C VAL A 172 6.58 12.38 -24.21
N GLU A 173 6.87 13.06 -23.12
CA GLU A 173 7.78 12.58 -22.08
C GLU A 173 7.13 11.45 -21.29
N VAL A 174 7.68 10.24 -21.34
CA VAL A 174 7.11 9.07 -20.63
C VAL A 174 8.09 8.56 -19.58
N ARG A 175 7.64 8.50 -18.32
CA ARG A 175 8.36 7.90 -17.19
C ARG A 175 7.57 6.77 -16.57
N LEU A 176 8.21 5.61 -16.45
CA LEU A 176 7.63 4.41 -15.83
C LEU A 176 8.46 3.96 -14.65
N LEU A 177 7.81 3.85 -13.48
CA LEU A 177 8.32 3.13 -12.31
C LEU A 177 7.60 1.79 -12.18
N TYR A 178 8.33 0.71 -12.02
CA TYR A 178 7.78 -0.61 -11.72
C TYR A 178 8.53 -1.25 -10.55
N ASP A 179 7.83 -2.04 -9.73
CA ASP A 179 8.49 -2.73 -8.61
C ASP A 179 9.32 -3.92 -9.13
N ASP A 180 10.54 -4.04 -8.65
CA ASP A 180 11.50 -5.06 -9.11
C ASP A 180 11.01 -6.48 -8.84
N VAL A 181 10.42 -6.73 -7.66
CA VAL A 181 9.87 -8.05 -7.27
C VAL A 181 8.50 -8.28 -7.89
N GLY A 182 7.65 -7.26 -7.95
CA GLY A 182 6.34 -7.35 -8.59
C GLY A 182 6.42 -7.70 -10.08
N CYS A 183 7.53 -7.31 -10.73
CA CYS A 183 7.79 -7.55 -12.15
C CYS A 183 8.92 -8.55 -12.42
N TRP A 184 9.39 -9.33 -11.44
CA TRP A 184 10.58 -10.18 -11.57
C TRP A 184 10.47 -11.28 -12.64
N LYS A 185 9.25 -11.69 -13.00
CA LYS A 185 8.96 -12.66 -14.05
C LYS A 185 8.90 -12.04 -15.43
N VAL A 186 8.90 -10.71 -15.52
CA VAL A 186 8.83 -10.01 -16.81
C VAL A 186 10.23 -10.00 -17.44
N PRO A 187 10.38 -10.45 -18.71
CA PRO A 187 11.65 -10.40 -19.38
C PRO A 187 12.22 -8.99 -19.47
N HIS A 188 13.51 -8.82 -19.25
CA HIS A 188 14.16 -7.50 -19.35
C HIS A 188 13.94 -6.84 -20.70
N ALA A 189 13.90 -7.63 -21.77
CA ALA A 189 13.64 -7.17 -23.15
C ALA A 189 12.35 -6.36 -23.26
N PHE A 190 11.31 -6.68 -22.49
CA PHE A 190 10.04 -5.95 -22.47
C PHE A 190 10.23 -4.47 -22.08
N PHE A 191 11.02 -4.21 -21.04
CA PHE A 191 11.32 -2.85 -20.61
C PHE A 191 12.44 -2.21 -21.44
N ASP A 192 13.34 -3.02 -22.03
CA ASP A 192 14.42 -2.52 -22.90
C ASP A 192 13.86 -1.97 -24.22
N GLU A 193 12.81 -2.60 -24.76
CA GLU A 193 12.08 -2.09 -25.91
C GLU A 193 11.46 -0.71 -25.63
N MET A 194 10.86 -0.53 -24.46
CA MET A 194 10.35 0.77 -24.03
C MET A 194 11.48 1.82 -23.92
N ARG A 195 12.61 1.44 -23.32
CA ARG A 195 13.79 2.33 -23.20
C ARG A 195 14.36 2.70 -24.58
N GLY A 196 14.42 1.74 -25.50
CA GLY A 196 14.85 1.97 -26.89
C GLY A 196 13.97 2.97 -27.64
N ALA A 197 12.70 3.08 -27.26
CA ALA A 197 11.76 4.07 -27.80
C ALA A 197 11.81 5.44 -27.07
N GLY A 198 12.72 5.64 -26.12
CA GLY A 198 12.88 6.89 -25.38
C GLY A 198 12.08 6.99 -24.07
N ILE A 199 11.46 5.91 -23.62
CA ILE A 199 10.75 5.87 -22.33
C ILE A 199 11.77 5.69 -21.20
N GLU A 200 11.70 6.55 -20.18
CA GLU A 200 12.48 6.40 -18.95
C GLU A 200 11.84 5.35 -18.03
N ALA A 201 12.14 4.05 -18.27
CA ALA A 201 11.64 2.95 -17.44
C ALA A 201 12.68 2.55 -16.39
N ARG A 202 12.28 2.60 -15.09
CA ARG A 202 13.16 2.30 -13.94
C ARG A 202 12.49 1.32 -13.00
N SER A 203 13.27 0.34 -12.46
CA SER A 203 12.80 -0.54 -11.41
C SER A 203 12.97 0.12 -10.03
N PHE A 204 11.95 -0.01 -9.19
CA PHE A 204 11.97 0.51 -7.82
C PHE A 204 12.55 -0.54 -6.87
N LEU A 205 13.51 -0.14 -6.02
CA LEU A 205 14.19 -0.98 -5.03
C LEU A 205 14.73 -2.30 -5.61
N LYS A 206 15.65 -2.17 -6.59
CA LYS A 206 16.36 -3.29 -7.22
C LYS A 206 16.91 -4.27 -6.19
N VAL A 207 16.52 -5.53 -6.28
CA VAL A 207 17.06 -6.60 -5.46
C VAL A 207 18.31 -7.16 -6.11
N ARG A 208 19.49 -6.89 -5.51
CA ARG A 208 20.78 -7.44 -5.97
C ARG A 208 21.16 -8.61 -5.07
N PHE A 209 21.44 -9.77 -5.67
CA PHE A 209 22.08 -10.89 -4.98
C PHE A 209 23.62 -10.71 -4.92
N PRO A 210 24.29 -11.08 -3.82
CA PRO A 210 23.79 -11.68 -2.59
C PRO A 210 23.24 -10.61 -1.61
N LEU A 211 22.24 -11.01 -0.94
CA LEU A 211 21.26 -10.52 -0.01
C LEU A 211 21.73 -9.66 1.18
N PHE A 212 22.54 -8.67 1.02
CA PHE A 212 22.96 -7.83 2.16
C PHE A 212 22.11 -6.55 2.33
N THR A 213 20.89 -6.50 1.79
CA THR A 213 20.02 -5.35 2.00
C THR A 213 18.76 -5.74 2.76
N SER A 214 18.59 -5.17 3.96
CA SER A 214 17.35 -5.23 4.75
C SER A 214 16.11 -4.66 4.02
N LYS A 215 16.29 -4.09 2.82
CA LYS A 215 15.26 -3.47 1.97
C LYS A 215 14.50 -4.46 1.09
N VAL A 216 14.83 -5.75 1.12
CA VAL A 216 14.12 -6.79 0.33
C VAL A 216 12.63 -6.85 0.66
N ASN A 217 12.25 -6.54 1.90
CA ASN A 217 10.85 -6.53 2.34
C ASN A 217 10.05 -5.29 1.90
N TYR A 218 10.72 -4.20 1.52
CA TYR A 218 10.03 -2.97 1.14
C TYR A 218 9.63 -3.02 -0.31
N ARG A 219 8.33 -2.88 -0.58
CA ARG A 219 7.79 -2.92 -1.94
C ARG A 219 7.04 -1.64 -2.26
N ASN A 220 7.14 -1.20 -3.50
CA ASN A 220 6.32 -0.10 -3.96
C ASN A 220 4.98 -0.64 -4.46
N HIS A 221 3.96 -0.52 -3.62
CA HIS A 221 2.62 -1.03 -3.91
C HIS A 221 1.69 0.06 -4.46
N ARG A 222 2.16 1.28 -4.65
CA ARG A 222 1.41 2.39 -5.27
C ARG A 222 1.05 2.07 -6.72
N LYS A 223 -0.13 2.48 -7.14
CA LYS A 223 -0.56 2.51 -8.53
C LYS A 223 -0.93 3.94 -8.83
N ILE A 224 -0.12 4.59 -9.64
CA ILE A 224 -0.27 6.01 -9.97
C ILE A 224 -0.09 6.16 -11.48
N VAL A 225 -1.03 6.84 -12.12
CA VAL A 225 -0.80 7.38 -13.46
C VAL A 225 -1.15 8.86 -13.42
N VAL A 226 -0.28 9.69 -13.99
CA VAL A 226 -0.54 11.12 -14.18
C VAL A 226 -0.31 11.47 -15.64
N ILE A 227 -1.29 12.11 -16.24
CA ILE A 227 -1.28 12.50 -17.65
C ILE A 227 -1.40 14.02 -17.72
N ASP A 228 -0.38 14.65 -18.30
CA ASP A 228 -0.27 16.10 -18.50
C ASP A 228 -0.51 16.95 -17.23
N GLY A 229 -0.39 16.35 -16.02
CA GLY A 229 -0.68 17.00 -14.75
C GLY A 229 -2.16 17.38 -14.54
N ARG A 230 -3.08 16.87 -15.37
CA ARG A 230 -4.51 17.23 -15.40
C ARG A 230 -5.43 16.08 -15.04
N VAL A 231 -5.04 14.87 -15.41
CA VAL A 231 -5.79 13.63 -15.17
C VAL A 231 -4.88 12.67 -14.43
N ALA A 232 -5.41 11.99 -13.44
CA ALA A 232 -4.66 10.95 -12.74
C ALA A 232 -5.53 9.75 -12.41
N TYR A 233 -4.88 8.59 -12.22
CA TYR A 233 -5.49 7.34 -11.81
C TYR A 233 -4.78 6.79 -10.57
N THR A 234 -5.56 6.21 -9.64
CA THR A 234 -5.04 5.47 -8.49
C THR A 234 -6.07 4.45 -7.98
N GLY A 235 -5.61 3.43 -7.27
CA GLY A 235 -6.50 2.38 -6.74
C GLY A 235 -5.80 1.04 -6.57
N GLY A 236 -6.56 -0.06 -6.63
CA GLY A 236 -6.04 -1.41 -6.39
C GLY A 236 -5.50 -2.11 -7.64
N MET A 237 -5.91 -1.72 -8.86
CA MET A 237 -5.62 -2.44 -10.10
C MET A 237 -4.19 -2.22 -10.59
N ASN A 238 -3.54 -3.29 -11.05
CA ASN A 238 -2.27 -3.25 -11.78
C ASN A 238 -2.49 -3.51 -13.28
N ILE A 239 -1.39 -3.54 -14.03
CA ILE A 239 -1.42 -3.81 -15.48
C ILE A 239 -1.05 -5.27 -15.72
N ALA A 240 -2.06 -6.13 -15.78
CA ALA A 240 -1.95 -7.54 -16.15
C ALA A 240 -3.33 -8.08 -16.56
N LEU A 241 -3.33 -9.06 -17.45
CA LEU A 241 -4.55 -9.63 -18.03
C LEU A 241 -5.51 -10.21 -16.97
N ARG A 242 -4.96 -10.72 -15.86
CA ARG A 242 -5.78 -11.28 -14.77
C ARG A 242 -6.69 -10.24 -14.10
N TYR A 243 -6.33 -8.95 -14.08
CA TYR A 243 -7.21 -7.88 -13.57
C TYR A 243 -8.45 -7.68 -14.43
N MET A 244 -8.42 -8.15 -15.68
CA MET A 244 -9.55 -8.11 -16.62
C MET A 244 -10.32 -9.42 -16.65
N LYS A 245 -9.61 -10.53 -16.92
CA LYS A 245 -10.24 -11.86 -17.09
C LYS A 245 -10.57 -12.55 -15.77
N GLY A 246 -9.93 -12.16 -14.66
CA GLY A 246 -10.03 -12.89 -13.40
C GLY A 246 -9.27 -14.21 -13.40
N PHE A 247 -9.71 -15.09 -12.53
CA PHE A 247 -9.25 -16.46 -12.40
C PHE A 247 -10.23 -17.44 -13.06
N PRO A 248 -9.85 -18.68 -13.36
CA PRO A 248 -10.79 -19.69 -13.86
C PRO A 248 -12.02 -19.93 -12.94
N TRP A 249 -11.91 -19.55 -11.66
CA TRP A 249 -12.95 -19.75 -10.66
C TRP A 249 -13.76 -18.47 -10.34
N GLY A 250 -13.49 -17.35 -11.00
CA GLY A 250 -14.26 -16.13 -10.79
C GLY A 250 -13.58 -14.86 -11.25
N ILE A 251 -14.35 -13.77 -11.27
CA ILE A 251 -13.89 -12.46 -11.70
C ILE A 251 -12.85 -11.87 -10.76
N TRP A 252 -12.05 -10.94 -11.26
CA TRP A 252 -11.23 -10.05 -10.45
C TRP A 252 -12.01 -8.77 -10.17
N ARG A 253 -12.47 -8.60 -8.93
CA ARG A 253 -13.22 -7.43 -8.48
C ARG A 253 -12.28 -6.48 -7.73
N ASP A 254 -12.00 -5.31 -8.29
CA ASP A 254 -11.12 -4.30 -7.65
C ASP A 254 -11.77 -2.91 -7.75
N THR A 255 -11.20 -1.90 -7.10
CA THR A 255 -11.65 -0.51 -7.22
C THR A 255 -10.49 0.38 -7.60
N HIS A 256 -10.70 1.20 -8.64
CA HIS A 256 -9.76 2.19 -9.14
C HIS A 256 -10.51 3.49 -9.43
N ILE A 257 -9.85 4.63 -9.30
CA ILE A 257 -10.46 5.93 -9.57
C ILE A 257 -9.63 6.73 -10.56
N LYS A 258 -10.31 7.43 -11.44
CA LYS A 258 -9.79 8.55 -12.22
C LYS A 258 -10.12 9.84 -11.47
N ILE A 259 -9.18 10.76 -11.44
CA ILE A 259 -9.31 12.07 -10.81
C ILE A 259 -8.98 13.14 -11.85
N GLU A 260 -9.85 14.15 -11.97
CA GLU A 260 -9.62 15.35 -12.77
C GLU A 260 -9.72 16.56 -11.84
N GLY A 261 -8.71 17.43 -11.85
CA GLY A 261 -8.62 18.59 -10.99
C GLY A 261 -7.32 18.69 -10.19
N LYS A 262 -7.31 19.57 -9.20
CA LYS A 262 -6.08 19.90 -8.46
C LYS A 262 -5.54 18.77 -7.59
N ALA A 263 -6.36 17.79 -7.20
CA ALA A 263 -5.89 16.64 -6.45
C ALA A 263 -4.88 15.78 -7.23
N VAL A 264 -4.83 15.90 -8.57
CA VAL A 264 -3.78 15.31 -9.42
C VAL A 264 -2.39 15.71 -8.96
N TYR A 265 -2.21 16.93 -8.41
CA TYR A 265 -0.92 17.41 -7.90
C TYR A 265 -0.40 16.55 -6.73
N GLY A 266 -1.28 16.00 -5.92
CA GLY A 266 -0.90 15.08 -4.85
C GLY A 266 -0.29 13.79 -5.40
N LEU A 267 -0.90 13.18 -6.43
CA LEU A 267 -0.39 11.98 -7.11
C LEU A 267 0.89 12.30 -7.90
N GLN A 268 0.95 13.45 -8.56
CA GLN A 268 2.16 13.92 -9.26
C GLN A 268 3.33 14.08 -8.27
N THR A 269 3.08 14.66 -7.10
CA THR A 269 4.09 14.81 -6.05
C THR A 269 4.57 13.45 -5.54
N ALA A 270 3.65 12.51 -5.31
CA ALA A 270 3.98 11.15 -4.88
C ALA A 270 4.88 10.45 -5.92
N PHE A 271 4.50 10.52 -7.20
CA PHE A 271 5.30 9.96 -8.29
C PHE A 271 6.71 10.57 -8.35
N LEU A 272 6.82 11.91 -8.36
CA LEU A 272 8.11 12.60 -8.45
C LEU A 272 9.00 12.36 -7.23
N THR A 273 8.39 12.13 -6.07
CA THR A 273 9.09 11.71 -4.86
C THR A 273 9.71 10.33 -5.02
N ASP A 274 8.95 9.37 -5.52
CA ASP A 274 9.41 8.01 -5.76
C ASP A 274 10.44 7.96 -6.91
N TRP A 275 10.25 8.79 -7.95
CA TRP A 275 11.22 8.96 -9.02
C TRP A 275 12.58 9.40 -8.49
N TYR A 276 12.60 10.40 -7.61
CA TYR A 276 13.83 10.86 -6.98
C TYR A 276 14.54 9.76 -6.17
N VAL A 277 13.79 8.87 -5.53
CA VAL A 277 14.39 7.75 -4.79
C VAL A 277 15.22 6.85 -5.70
N VAL A 278 14.77 6.65 -6.94
CA VAL A 278 15.39 5.74 -7.91
C VAL A 278 16.46 6.42 -8.75
N ASP A 279 16.16 7.58 -9.32
CA ASP A 279 16.98 8.26 -10.32
C ASP A 279 17.90 9.33 -9.70
N ARG A 280 17.63 9.77 -8.46
CA ARG A 280 18.33 10.85 -7.75
C ARG A 280 18.22 12.23 -8.41
N THR A 281 17.44 12.35 -9.47
CA THR A 281 17.14 13.61 -10.15
C THR A 281 15.94 14.29 -9.53
N LEU A 282 16.11 15.49 -8.99
CA LEU A 282 15.04 16.27 -8.39
C LEU A 282 14.30 17.07 -9.49
N ILE A 283 13.12 16.61 -9.85
CA ILE A 283 12.27 17.26 -10.86
C ILE A 283 11.35 18.27 -10.16
N THR A 284 11.59 19.57 -10.37
CA THR A 284 10.88 20.66 -9.68
C THR A 284 10.16 21.63 -10.65
N SER A 285 10.09 21.29 -11.93
CA SER A 285 9.49 22.16 -12.93
C SER A 285 7.99 22.32 -12.73
N SER A 286 7.51 23.57 -12.77
CA SER A 286 6.08 23.91 -12.70
C SER A 286 5.26 23.34 -13.87
N ARG A 287 5.91 22.97 -14.99
CA ARG A 287 5.26 22.37 -16.17
C ARG A 287 4.49 21.07 -15.85
N TYR A 288 4.88 20.36 -14.79
CA TYR A 288 4.19 19.14 -14.31
C TYR A 288 2.97 19.42 -13.43
N PHE A 289 2.74 20.70 -13.10
CA PHE A 289 1.65 21.19 -12.27
C PHE A 289 0.93 22.35 -12.97
N PRO A 290 0.35 22.11 -14.17
CA PRO A 290 -0.32 23.17 -14.93
C PRO A 290 -1.54 23.66 -14.17
N GLU A 291 -1.95 24.89 -14.42
CA GLU A 291 -3.24 25.35 -13.92
C GLU A 291 -4.38 24.48 -14.46
N VAL A 292 -5.26 24.09 -13.56
CA VAL A 292 -6.45 23.30 -13.87
C VAL A 292 -7.68 23.96 -13.29
N GLY A 293 -8.77 23.91 -14.04
CA GLY A 293 -10.07 24.44 -13.63
C GLY A 293 -10.77 23.58 -12.56
N ILE A 294 -12.02 23.92 -12.31
CA ILE A 294 -12.93 23.16 -11.46
C ILE A 294 -13.67 22.16 -12.35
N PHE A 295 -13.60 20.86 -12.01
CA PHE A 295 -14.25 19.79 -12.77
C PHE A 295 -15.44 19.18 -12.04
N GLY A 296 -15.51 19.34 -10.72
CA GLY A 296 -16.55 18.77 -9.88
C GLY A 296 -16.59 19.41 -8.49
N LYS A 297 -17.15 18.67 -7.52
CA LYS A 297 -17.31 19.16 -6.13
C LYS A 297 -16.49 18.36 -5.12
N ALA A 298 -15.78 17.32 -5.54
CA ALA A 298 -15.07 16.47 -4.62
C ALA A 298 -13.91 17.20 -3.94
N LEU A 299 -13.84 17.07 -2.62
CA LEU A 299 -12.72 17.48 -1.78
C LEU A 299 -11.83 16.28 -1.54
N ILE A 300 -10.62 16.29 -2.08
CA ILE A 300 -9.73 15.13 -2.10
C ILE A 300 -8.39 15.47 -1.49
N GLN A 301 -7.87 14.55 -0.69
CA GLN A 301 -6.54 14.59 -0.09
C GLN A 301 -5.79 13.31 -0.47
N ILE A 302 -4.67 13.43 -1.17
CA ILE A 302 -3.83 12.29 -1.53
C ILE A 302 -2.83 12.05 -0.40
N VAL A 303 -2.91 10.88 0.20
CA VAL A 303 -2.09 10.49 1.34
C VAL A 303 -1.20 9.32 0.96
N THR A 304 0.07 9.44 1.25
CA THR A 304 1.06 8.37 1.04
C THR A 304 1.51 7.80 2.37
N SER A 305 1.95 6.55 2.38
CA SER A 305 2.77 6.01 3.47
C SER A 305 3.98 5.29 2.90
N ASP A 306 5.01 5.15 3.71
CA ASP A 306 6.22 4.43 3.36
C ASP A 306 6.86 3.76 4.59
N PRO A 307 7.69 2.72 4.40
CA PRO A 307 8.25 1.93 5.51
C PRO A 307 9.31 2.67 6.32
N VAL A 308 9.84 3.77 5.81
CA VAL A 308 10.92 4.56 6.44
C VAL A 308 10.39 5.82 7.11
N GLY A 309 9.14 6.20 6.86
CA GLY A 309 8.46 7.33 7.49
C GLY A 309 8.43 7.20 9.01
N GLU A 310 8.49 8.33 9.69
CA GLU A 310 8.40 8.40 11.15
C GLU A 310 7.06 7.87 11.65
N TRP A 311 6.00 8.17 10.91
CA TRP A 311 4.61 7.84 11.23
C TRP A 311 4.06 6.76 10.31
N ARG A 312 2.95 6.14 10.72
CA ARG A 312 2.15 5.21 9.91
C ARG A 312 0.96 5.98 9.34
N ASP A 313 1.25 6.89 8.42
CA ASP A 313 0.31 7.96 8.05
C ASP A 313 -1.08 7.43 7.69
N ILE A 314 -1.17 6.49 6.73
CA ILE A 314 -2.46 5.92 6.31
C ILE A 314 -3.09 5.11 7.46
N MET A 315 -2.32 4.26 8.15
CA MET A 315 -2.85 3.45 9.27
C MET A 315 -3.40 4.32 10.39
N GLN A 316 -2.66 5.37 10.79
CA GLN A 316 -3.10 6.29 11.85
C GLN A 316 -4.30 7.12 11.41
N GLY A 317 -4.35 7.52 10.13
CA GLY A 317 -5.53 8.17 9.56
C GLY A 317 -6.76 7.27 9.57
N LEU A 318 -6.60 5.99 9.23
CA LEU A 318 -7.68 5.00 9.32
C LEU A 318 -8.13 4.78 10.77
N LEU A 319 -7.19 4.77 11.72
CA LEU A 319 -7.51 4.70 13.14
C LEU A 319 -8.41 5.88 13.56
N ILE A 320 -8.08 7.11 13.15
CA ILE A 320 -8.92 8.29 13.39
C ILE A 320 -10.28 8.13 12.71
N ALA A 321 -10.32 7.71 11.43
CA ALA A 321 -11.55 7.54 10.66
C ALA A 321 -12.50 6.51 11.32
N ILE A 322 -11.98 5.35 11.74
CA ILE A 322 -12.77 4.32 12.41
C ILE A 322 -13.28 4.84 13.75
N SER A 323 -12.41 5.48 14.56
CA SER A 323 -12.77 5.96 15.90
C SER A 323 -13.73 7.13 15.89
N SER A 324 -13.78 7.92 14.80
CA SER A 324 -14.70 9.04 14.64
C SER A 324 -16.03 8.67 13.96
N SER A 325 -16.16 7.44 13.43
CA SER A 325 -17.40 6.98 12.81
C SER A 325 -18.54 6.88 13.82
N ARG A 326 -19.76 7.26 13.41
CA ARG A 326 -20.94 7.34 14.28
C ARG A 326 -22.08 6.44 13.85
N LYS A 327 -22.30 6.29 12.53
CA LYS A 327 -23.41 5.51 11.96
C LYS A 327 -22.92 4.18 11.44
N TYR A 328 -21.93 4.21 10.55
CA TYR A 328 -21.40 3.01 9.93
C TYR A 328 -19.96 3.20 9.43
N PHE A 329 -19.24 2.08 9.33
CA PHE A 329 -17.92 1.98 8.71
C PHE A 329 -17.84 0.70 7.88
N TYR A 330 -17.78 0.82 6.54
CA TYR A 330 -17.74 -0.31 5.61
C TYR A 330 -16.37 -0.43 4.95
N ILE A 331 -15.85 -1.64 4.87
CA ILE A 331 -14.51 -1.95 4.35
C ILE A 331 -14.59 -3.07 3.32
N GLN A 332 -13.91 -2.89 2.17
CA GLN A 332 -13.52 -3.98 1.28
C GLN A 332 -12.00 -4.11 1.31
N THR A 333 -11.50 -5.33 1.50
CA THR A 333 -10.06 -5.63 1.48
C THR A 333 -9.83 -7.08 1.06
N PRO A 334 -8.77 -7.36 0.26
CA PRO A 334 -8.44 -8.74 -0.10
C PRO A 334 -7.88 -9.53 1.10
N TYR A 335 -7.18 -8.84 2.00
CA TYR A 335 -6.51 -9.43 3.15
C TYR A 335 -6.89 -8.68 4.42
N LEU A 336 -7.28 -9.42 5.45
CA LEU A 336 -7.66 -8.90 6.76
C LEU A 336 -6.68 -9.41 7.82
N LEU A 337 -5.52 -8.80 7.86
CA LEU A 337 -4.42 -9.09 8.79
C LEU A 337 -4.08 -7.81 9.60
N PRO A 338 -5.07 -7.25 10.33
CA PRO A 338 -4.96 -5.93 10.90
C PRO A 338 -3.88 -5.87 11.99
N THR A 339 -3.27 -4.69 12.12
CA THR A 339 -2.45 -4.37 13.30
C THR A 339 -3.35 -4.23 14.53
N GLU A 340 -2.77 -4.42 15.73
CA GLU A 340 -3.54 -4.35 16.97
C GLU A 340 -4.33 -3.05 17.16
N PRO A 341 -3.79 -1.84 16.83
CA PRO A 341 -4.57 -0.61 16.92
C PRO A 341 -5.81 -0.59 16.01
N ILE A 342 -5.69 -1.09 14.78
CA ILE A 342 -6.82 -1.16 13.84
C ILE A 342 -7.85 -2.18 14.30
N LEU A 343 -7.39 -3.35 14.76
CA LEU A 343 -8.25 -4.39 15.30
C LEU A 343 -9.07 -3.87 16.49
N MET A 344 -8.41 -3.18 17.42
CA MET A 344 -9.05 -2.57 18.58
C MET A 344 -10.07 -1.50 18.18
N ALA A 345 -9.72 -0.62 17.24
CA ALA A 345 -10.63 0.43 16.78
C ALA A 345 -11.90 -0.14 16.13
N LEU A 346 -11.77 -1.16 15.27
CA LEU A 346 -12.92 -1.83 14.63
C LEU A 346 -13.85 -2.47 15.68
N LYS A 347 -13.27 -3.16 16.66
CA LYS A 347 -14.03 -3.79 17.75
C LYS A 347 -14.73 -2.73 18.61
N THR A 348 -14.01 -1.68 18.98
CA THR A 348 -14.55 -0.59 19.82
C THR A 348 -15.69 0.14 19.10
N ALA A 349 -15.54 0.46 17.82
CA ALA A 349 -16.60 1.09 17.02
C ALA A 349 -17.87 0.21 16.99
N ALA A 350 -17.73 -1.09 16.72
CA ALA A 350 -18.85 -2.02 16.71
C ALA A 350 -19.53 -2.16 18.08
N LEU A 351 -18.75 -2.27 19.17
CA LEU A 351 -19.27 -2.31 20.54
C LEU A 351 -19.98 -1.00 20.95
N ALA A 352 -19.54 0.14 20.37
CA ALA A 352 -20.20 1.44 20.57
C ALA A 352 -21.47 1.62 19.71
N GLY A 353 -21.89 0.59 18.94
CA GLY A 353 -23.13 0.61 18.16
C GLY A 353 -22.98 1.06 16.70
N VAL A 354 -21.76 1.31 16.23
CA VAL A 354 -21.50 1.61 14.81
C VAL A 354 -21.71 0.34 13.97
N ASP A 355 -22.41 0.44 12.83
CA ASP A 355 -22.55 -0.67 11.87
C ASP A 355 -21.24 -0.90 11.13
N VAL A 356 -20.37 -1.73 11.67
CA VAL A 356 -19.09 -2.07 11.04
C VAL A 356 -19.26 -3.31 10.15
N ARG A 357 -19.00 -3.14 8.83
CA ARG A 357 -19.06 -4.24 7.86
C ARG A 357 -17.71 -4.39 7.16
N ILE A 358 -17.23 -5.62 7.10
CA ILE A 358 -16.01 -5.97 6.38
C ILE A 358 -16.34 -7.02 5.34
N MET A 359 -15.93 -6.75 4.10
CA MET A 359 -16.07 -7.69 3.00
C MET A 359 -14.69 -8.15 2.55
N ILE A 360 -14.48 -9.47 2.56
CA ILE A 360 -13.27 -10.14 2.09
C ILE A 360 -13.65 -11.19 1.04
N PRO A 361 -12.70 -11.64 0.20
CA PRO A 361 -12.98 -12.71 -0.75
C PRO A 361 -13.25 -14.04 -0.01
N ALA A 362 -14.24 -14.81 -0.49
CA ALA A 362 -14.48 -16.17 -0.01
C ALA A 362 -13.33 -17.11 -0.37
N ARG A 363 -12.65 -16.85 -1.50
CA ARG A 363 -11.49 -17.57 -1.98
C ARG A 363 -10.38 -16.56 -2.30
N ALA A 364 -9.21 -16.72 -1.69
CA ALA A 364 -8.06 -15.85 -1.92
C ALA A 364 -7.16 -16.41 -3.04
N ASP A 365 -6.24 -15.55 -3.50
CA ASP A 365 -5.18 -15.88 -4.45
C ASP A 365 -4.06 -16.73 -3.82
N THR A 366 -3.83 -16.56 -2.51
CA THR A 366 -2.85 -17.34 -1.74
C THR A 366 -3.50 -17.95 -0.50
N TRP A 367 -3.23 -19.23 -0.22
CA TRP A 367 -3.81 -19.95 0.91
C TRP A 367 -3.34 -19.42 2.27
N ILE A 368 -2.08 -18.96 2.36
CA ILE A 368 -1.49 -18.50 3.62
C ILE A 368 -2.11 -17.18 4.09
N THR A 369 -2.29 -16.19 3.20
CA THR A 369 -2.94 -14.93 3.54
C THR A 369 -4.44 -15.14 3.82
N HIS A 370 -5.05 -16.13 3.16
CA HIS A 370 -6.44 -16.52 3.43
C HIS A 370 -6.59 -17.06 4.85
N LEU A 371 -5.80 -18.07 5.24
CA LEU A 371 -5.83 -18.62 6.60
C LEU A 371 -5.52 -17.56 7.66
N GLY A 372 -4.53 -16.68 7.36
CA GLY A 372 -4.24 -15.54 8.22
C GLY A 372 -5.45 -14.64 8.42
N SER A 373 -6.15 -14.26 7.34
CA SER A 373 -7.37 -13.44 7.41
C SER A 373 -8.49 -14.13 8.21
N LEU A 374 -8.69 -15.42 8.00
CA LEU A 374 -9.71 -16.20 8.70
C LEU A 374 -9.47 -16.27 10.22
N SER A 375 -8.22 -16.19 10.65
CA SER A 375 -7.83 -16.28 12.07
C SER A 375 -8.33 -15.13 12.94
N TYR A 376 -8.67 -13.99 12.35
CA TYR A 376 -9.17 -12.81 13.06
C TYR A 376 -10.70 -12.76 13.16
N LEU A 377 -11.43 -13.55 12.34
CA LEU A 377 -12.87 -13.37 12.15
C LEU A 377 -13.70 -13.63 13.40
N ASP A 378 -13.40 -14.67 14.21
CA ASP A 378 -14.15 -14.93 15.43
C ASP A 378 -14.03 -13.77 16.44
N ASP A 379 -12.81 -13.25 16.61
CA ASP A 379 -12.51 -12.15 17.52
C ASP A 379 -13.28 -10.88 17.13
N ILE A 380 -13.30 -10.54 15.84
CA ILE A 380 -13.98 -9.36 15.31
C ILE A 380 -15.51 -9.52 15.37
N MET A 381 -16.04 -10.69 14.98
CA MET A 381 -17.48 -10.97 15.03
C MET A 381 -18.02 -11.00 16.46
N ARG A 382 -17.19 -11.36 17.46
CA ARG A 382 -17.58 -11.30 18.89
C ARG A 382 -17.90 -9.89 19.33
N ALA A 383 -17.24 -8.89 18.77
CA ALA A 383 -17.49 -7.48 19.01
C ALA A 383 -18.71 -6.92 18.24
N GLY A 384 -19.34 -7.70 17.37
CA GLY A 384 -20.50 -7.30 16.58
C GLY A 384 -20.22 -6.86 15.14
N VAL A 385 -18.97 -6.93 14.69
CA VAL A 385 -18.61 -6.63 13.29
C VAL A 385 -19.22 -7.68 12.37
N ARG A 386 -19.81 -7.23 11.27
CA ARG A 386 -20.44 -8.11 10.25
C ARG A 386 -19.42 -8.42 9.15
N ILE A 387 -19.14 -9.70 8.96
CA ILE A 387 -18.20 -10.19 7.95
C ILE A 387 -18.98 -10.75 6.76
N TYR A 388 -18.62 -10.27 5.57
CA TYR A 388 -19.19 -10.70 4.29
C TYR A 388 -18.11 -11.41 3.46
N LEU A 389 -18.42 -12.62 2.97
CA LEU A 389 -17.55 -13.41 2.10
C LEU A 389 -18.03 -13.27 0.66
N TYR A 390 -17.30 -12.51 -0.17
CA TYR A 390 -17.63 -12.28 -1.58
C TYR A 390 -17.46 -13.55 -2.41
N GLN A 391 -18.47 -13.92 -3.20
CA GLN A 391 -18.57 -15.24 -3.85
C GLN A 391 -18.21 -15.26 -5.34
N LYS A 392 -18.40 -14.16 -6.06
CA LYS A 392 -18.27 -14.14 -7.53
C LYS A 392 -16.82 -14.23 -8.05
N GLY A 393 -15.84 -14.17 -7.16
CA GLY A 393 -14.45 -14.24 -7.54
C GLY A 393 -13.52 -13.65 -6.49
N PHE A 394 -12.38 -13.14 -6.92
CA PHE A 394 -11.40 -12.54 -6.03
C PHE A 394 -11.68 -11.05 -5.82
N LEU A 395 -12.14 -10.70 -4.64
CA LEU A 395 -12.31 -9.31 -4.21
C LEU A 395 -10.95 -8.75 -3.79
N HIS A 396 -10.39 -7.87 -4.63
CA HIS A 396 -9.10 -7.21 -4.37
C HIS A 396 -9.24 -5.71 -4.10
N SER A 397 -10.45 -5.20 -3.93
CA SER A 397 -10.77 -3.79 -3.65
C SER A 397 -10.18 -3.32 -2.31
N LYS A 398 -9.71 -2.09 -2.25
CA LYS A 398 -9.30 -1.37 -1.05
C LYS A 398 -10.15 -0.11 -0.95
N LEU A 399 -11.38 -0.32 -0.51
CA LEU A 399 -12.41 0.70 -0.39
C LEU A 399 -12.86 0.79 1.06
N MET A 400 -13.00 2.02 1.54
CA MET A 400 -13.62 2.30 2.84
C MET A 400 -14.58 3.46 2.70
N VAL A 401 -15.71 3.39 3.40
CA VAL A 401 -16.72 4.45 3.43
C VAL A 401 -17.35 4.56 4.81
N SER A 402 -17.57 5.79 5.28
CA SER A 402 -18.14 6.09 6.60
C SER A 402 -19.13 7.24 6.53
N ASP A 403 -20.26 7.07 7.19
CA ASP A 403 -21.21 8.10 7.60
C ASP A 403 -21.73 9.01 6.48
N ASP A 404 -21.71 8.55 5.22
CA ASP A 404 -22.08 9.29 4.01
C ASP A 404 -21.23 10.56 3.73
N ILE A 405 -20.06 10.68 4.36
CA ILE A 405 -19.21 11.88 4.27
C ILE A 405 -17.78 11.53 3.87
N LEU A 406 -17.22 10.45 4.44
CA LEU A 406 -15.83 10.05 4.24
C LEU A 406 -15.77 8.80 3.37
N SER A 407 -14.87 8.82 2.38
CA SER A 407 -14.53 7.62 1.64
C SER A 407 -13.05 7.60 1.26
N THR A 408 -12.50 6.43 1.02
CA THR A 408 -11.13 6.28 0.50
C THR A 408 -11.01 5.11 -0.45
N VAL A 409 -10.25 5.32 -1.51
CA VAL A 409 -9.82 4.31 -2.48
C VAL A 409 -8.31 4.46 -2.65
N GLY A 410 -7.59 3.33 -2.69
CA GLY A 410 -6.15 3.37 -2.86
C GLY A 410 -5.52 2.00 -3.01
N SER A 411 -4.24 1.92 -2.70
CA SER A 411 -3.46 0.69 -2.79
C SER A 411 -3.37 -0.08 -1.47
N THR A 412 -3.74 0.54 -0.32
CA THR A 412 -3.51 0.03 1.02
C THR A 412 -4.49 -1.07 1.41
N ASN A 413 -4.02 -2.29 1.63
CA ASN A 413 -4.79 -3.37 2.24
C ASN A 413 -4.95 -3.17 3.76
N MET A 414 -5.90 -3.90 4.36
CA MET A 414 -6.06 -4.00 5.82
C MET A 414 -5.09 -5.04 6.41
N ASP A 415 -3.82 -4.94 6.08
CA ASP A 415 -2.80 -5.88 6.52
C ASP A 415 -1.56 -5.18 7.09
N PHE A 416 -0.80 -5.96 7.84
CA PHE A 416 0.42 -5.51 8.50
C PHE A 416 1.46 -5.02 7.48
N ARG A 417 1.56 -5.71 6.33
CA ARG A 417 2.53 -5.40 5.28
C ARG A 417 2.28 -4.03 4.66
N SER A 418 1.02 -3.71 4.33
CA SER A 418 0.65 -2.40 3.80
C SER A 418 0.92 -1.27 4.79
N PHE A 419 0.70 -1.52 6.09
CA PHE A 419 0.89 -0.48 7.11
C PHE A 419 2.35 -0.27 7.53
N GLU A 420 3.23 -1.29 7.39
CA GLU A 420 4.57 -1.27 7.96
C GLU A 420 5.69 -1.34 6.93
N HIS A 421 5.46 -1.98 5.77
CA HIS A 421 6.53 -2.39 4.85
C HIS A 421 6.39 -1.91 3.42
N ASN A 422 5.19 -1.49 3.00
CA ASN A 422 4.95 -1.04 1.64
C ASN A 422 4.94 0.49 1.53
N PHE A 423 5.29 0.96 0.33
CA PHE A 423 4.91 2.29 -0.12
C PHE A 423 3.47 2.21 -0.63
N GLU A 424 2.57 2.96 -0.03
CA GLU A 424 1.14 2.96 -0.34
C GLU A 424 0.66 4.37 -0.68
N VAL A 425 -0.49 4.46 -1.35
CA VAL A 425 -1.18 5.71 -1.65
C VAL A 425 -2.69 5.52 -1.58
N ASN A 426 -3.38 6.43 -0.91
CA ASN A 426 -4.84 6.48 -0.87
C ASN A 426 -5.34 7.90 -1.20
N ALA A 427 -6.44 7.97 -1.92
CA ALA A 427 -7.23 9.18 -2.06
C ALA A 427 -8.32 9.18 -0.98
N PHE A 428 -8.28 10.13 -0.09
CA PHE A 428 -9.34 10.40 0.89
C PHE A 428 -10.26 11.47 0.34
N MET A 429 -11.54 11.17 0.26
CA MET A 429 -12.59 12.04 -0.26
C MET A 429 -13.55 12.40 0.86
N TYR A 430 -13.81 13.71 1.03
CA TYR A 430 -14.56 14.27 2.15
C TYR A 430 -15.88 14.91 1.69
N ASP A 431 -16.54 14.26 0.78
CA ASP A 431 -17.80 14.77 0.21
C ASP A 431 -18.87 13.68 0.13
N PRO A 432 -20.16 14.03 0.32
CA PRO A 432 -21.25 13.08 0.29
C PRO A 432 -21.42 12.34 -1.04
N SER A 433 -21.11 12.99 -2.17
CA SER A 433 -21.30 12.39 -3.50
C SER A 433 -20.40 11.18 -3.68
N SER A 434 -19.12 11.33 -3.36
CA SER A 434 -18.14 10.24 -3.42
C SER A 434 -18.46 9.15 -2.40
N ALA A 435 -18.83 9.51 -1.17
CA ALA A 435 -19.16 8.57 -0.12
C ALA A 435 -20.41 7.74 -0.47
N LEU A 436 -21.48 8.35 -0.96
CA LEU A 436 -22.70 7.66 -1.36
C LEU A 436 -22.49 6.75 -2.58
N LEU A 437 -21.70 7.19 -3.57
CA LEU A 437 -21.32 6.37 -4.71
C LEU A 437 -20.58 5.08 -4.26
N LEU A 438 -19.55 5.24 -3.42
CA LEU A 438 -18.76 4.10 -2.95
C LEU A 438 -19.53 3.20 -1.97
N LYS A 439 -20.43 3.77 -1.17
CA LYS A 439 -21.40 3.01 -0.37
C LYS A 439 -22.32 2.18 -1.27
N GLY A 440 -22.84 2.78 -2.35
CA GLY A 440 -23.67 2.07 -3.34
C GLY A 440 -22.93 0.88 -3.96
N ILE A 441 -21.66 1.06 -4.31
CA ILE A 441 -20.77 0.00 -4.82
C ILE A 441 -20.59 -1.10 -3.77
N PHE A 442 -20.30 -0.76 -2.52
CA PHE A 442 -20.19 -1.74 -1.43
C PHE A 442 -21.47 -2.56 -1.27
N LEU A 443 -22.64 -1.89 -1.24
CA LEU A 443 -23.94 -2.54 -1.06
C LEU A 443 -24.32 -3.42 -2.27
N GLN A 444 -23.89 -3.06 -3.48
CA GLN A 444 -24.08 -3.87 -4.67
C GLN A 444 -23.22 -5.15 -4.58
N ASP A 445 -21.93 -5.03 -4.23
CA ASP A 445 -21.06 -6.20 -4.03
C ASP A 445 -21.54 -7.09 -2.87
N GLN A 446 -22.17 -6.50 -1.86
CA GLN A 446 -22.73 -7.24 -0.72
C GLN A 446 -23.85 -8.21 -1.13
N LYS A 447 -24.57 -7.93 -2.23
CA LYS A 447 -25.60 -8.87 -2.75
C LYS A 447 -24.97 -10.17 -3.26
N ASP A 448 -23.70 -10.12 -3.65
CA ASP A 448 -22.93 -11.25 -4.15
C ASP A 448 -22.04 -11.86 -3.05
N ALA A 449 -22.31 -11.53 -1.80
CA ALA A 449 -21.54 -11.98 -0.64
C ALA A 449 -22.43 -12.68 0.39
N ILE A 450 -21.88 -13.65 1.10
CA ILE A 450 -22.54 -14.37 2.19
C ILE A 450 -22.17 -13.74 3.52
N LEU A 451 -23.16 -13.35 4.31
CA LEU A 451 -22.95 -12.93 5.69
C LEU A 451 -22.50 -14.11 6.54
N LEU A 452 -21.31 -14.03 7.09
CA LEU A 452 -20.76 -15.08 7.94
C LEU A 452 -21.45 -15.09 9.31
N GLN A 453 -22.03 -16.24 9.66
CA GLN A 453 -22.69 -16.42 10.95
C GLN A 453 -21.70 -16.95 11.98
N ARG A 454 -21.47 -16.21 13.07
CA ARG A 454 -20.54 -16.63 14.13
C ARG A 454 -20.90 -18.00 14.71
N LYS A 455 -22.22 -18.28 14.89
CA LYS A 455 -22.70 -19.57 15.44
C LYS A 455 -22.24 -20.79 14.62
N THR A 456 -22.16 -20.67 13.30
CA THR A 456 -21.65 -21.72 12.42
C THR A 456 -20.13 -21.69 12.32
N TRP A 457 -19.54 -20.47 12.35
CA TRP A 457 -18.12 -20.28 12.24
C TRP A 457 -17.32 -20.94 13.37
N ILE A 458 -17.77 -20.86 14.61
CA ILE A 458 -17.11 -21.48 15.76
C ILE A 458 -17.14 -23.00 15.77
N LYS A 459 -18.03 -23.64 14.97
CA LYS A 459 -18.16 -25.11 14.86
C LYS A 459 -17.15 -25.73 13.90
N ARG A 460 -16.29 -24.95 13.25
CA ARG A 460 -15.26 -25.48 12.36
C ARG A 460 -14.34 -26.49 13.07
N PRO A 461 -13.78 -27.46 12.32
CA PRO A 461 -12.88 -28.45 12.88
C PRO A 461 -11.67 -27.82 13.60
N TRP A 462 -11.21 -28.46 14.66
CA TRP A 462 -10.11 -27.93 15.47
C TRP A 462 -8.80 -27.76 14.69
N TYR A 463 -8.51 -28.63 13.71
CA TYR A 463 -7.30 -28.58 12.89
C TYR A 463 -7.28 -27.32 11.99
N GLN A 464 -8.42 -26.87 11.48
CA GLN A 464 -8.51 -25.60 10.74
C GLN A 464 -8.17 -24.42 11.66
N LYS A 465 -8.73 -24.39 12.86
CA LYS A 465 -8.41 -23.36 13.85
C LYS A 465 -6.93 -23.37 14.24
N ALA A 466 -6.33 -24.56 14.36
CA ALA A 466 -4.90 -24.70 14.65
C ALA A 466 -4.04 -24.13 13.51
N GLN A 467 -4.37 -24.47 12.24
CA GLN A 467 -3.67 -23.92 11.06
C GLN A 467 -3.78 -22.39 11.01
N GLU A 468 -4.98 -21.85 11.21
CA GLU A 468 -5.21 -20.40 11.26
C GLU A 468 -4.38 -19.74 12.38
N SER A 469 -4.33 -20.35 13.57
CA SER A 469 -3.57 -19.84 14.71
C SER A 469 -2.08 -19.83 14.45
N ILE A 470 -1.54 -20.88 13.80
CA ILE A 470 -0.13 -20.95 13.40
C ILE A 470 0.18 -19.85 12.37
N VAL A 471 -0.67 -19.71 11.35
CA VAL A 471 -0.47 -18.66 10.32
C VAL A 471 -0.59 -17.26 10.92
N ARG A 472 -1.45 -17.07 11.92
CA ARG A 472 -1.57 -15.78 12.64
C ARG A 472 -0.24 -15.33 13.25
N LEU A 473 0.61 -16.25 13.72
CA LEU A 473 1.94 -15.91 14.23
C LEU A 473 2.85 -15.33 13.13
N LEU A 474 2.59 -15.70 11.88
CA LEU A 474 3.32 -15.20 10.72
C LEU A 474 2.74 -13.88 10.16
N ALA A 475 1.59 -13.42 10.66
CA ALA A 475 0.91 -12.21 10.16
C ALA A 475 1.82 -10.96 10.06
N PRO A 476 2.79 -10.72 10.96
CA PRO A 476 3.74 -9.62 10.83
C PRO A 476 4.73 -9.75 9.66
N LEU A 477 4.82 -10.93 9.03
CA LEU A 477 5.70 -11.23 7.90
C LEU A 477 4.94 -11.30 6.56
N LEU A 478 3.61 -11.45 6.64
CA LEU A 478 2.66 -11.55 5.50
C LEU A 478 2.07 -10.17 5.11
#